data_9249cc6cf1dba209f90460ef9ce74fb4
#
_entry.id   9249cc6cf1dba209f90460ef9ce74fb4
#
_cell.length_a   1.000
_cell.length_b   1.000
_cell.length_c   1.000
_cell.angle_alpha   90.00
_cell.angle_beta   90.00
_cell.angle_gamma   90.00
#
_symmetry.space_group_name_H-M   'P 1'
#
loop_
_entity.id
_entity.type
_entity.pdbx_description
1 polymer ?
#
loop_
_entity_poly.entity_id
_entity_poly.type
_entity_poly.pdbx_seq_one_letter_code
_entity_poly.pdbx_strand_id
1 'polypeptide(L)'
;KVVCLPNLSVMLMLILAVVATGLGGRAFQQLPIDAYPDIAAQTVWVVTTYPGRAPEEVERQVTIPIEIAMRNVPRVEVVRSQTIFGLSLVELMFEEGTETYWARQRVEERFAGLELPEGVKPDLTPNNSPAGEILRYELVSDGTCDVMELRTLNEWVVIPRLLRVPGVVDVSNFGGLAKQYAVTYQPAQLERYGL
;
A
#
# COMPACT_ATOMS: atom_id res chain seq x y z
N LYS A 1 -70.05 30.83 -4.92
CA LYS A 1 -69.35 29.59 -4.58
C LYS A 1 -67.91 29.95 -4.34
N VAL A 2 -67.57 30.09 -3.07
CA VAL A 2 -66.18 30.26 -2.63
C VAL A 2 -65.53 28.82 -2.70
N VAL A 3 -64.73 28.56 -3.71
CA VAL A 3 -63.93 27.36 -3.77
C VAL A 3 -62.82 27.54 -2.75
N CYS A 4 -62.95 26.81 -1.63
CA CYS A 4 -61.92 26.77 -0.60
C CYS A 4 -60.60 26.35 -1.23
N LEU A 5 -59.61 27.24 -1.15
CA LEU A 5 -58.21 27.08 -1.50
C LEU A 5 -57.33 26.39 -0.39
N PRO A 6 -57.87 25.52 0.55
CA PRO A 6 -56.99 24.77 1.44
C PRO A 6 -56.34 23.61 0.71
N ASN A 7 -56.83 23.18 -0.45
CA ASN A 7 -56.31 22.01 -1.16
C ASN A 7 -54.99 22.26 -1.89
N LEU A 8 -54.68 23.53 -2.26
CA LEU A 8 -53.45 23.82 -3.00
C LEU A 8 -52.18 23.72 -2.12
N SER A 9 -52.26 24.17 -0.88
CA SER A 9 -51.14 24.04 0.07
C SER A 9 -50.92 22.59 0.49
N VAL A 10 -51.98 21.82 0.71
CA VAL A 10 -51.89 20.38 1.02
C VAL A 10 -51.34 19.62 -0.16
N MET A 11 -51.81 19.92 -1.38
CA MET A 11 -51.35 19.28 -2.60
C MET A 11 -49.85 19.62 -2.85
N LEU A 12 -49.43 20.83 -2.60
CA LEU A 12 -48.02 21.26 -2.70
C LEU A 12 -47.16 20.52 -1.68
N MET A 13 -47.62 20.37 -0.43
CA MET A 13 -46.91 19.61 0.61
C MET A 13 -46.78 18.14 0.27
N LEU A 14 -47.84 17.52 -0.30
CA LEU A 14 -47.78 16.12 -0.73
C LEU A 14 -46.80 15.92 -1.88
N ILE A 15 -46.79 16.81 -2.87
CA ILE A 15 -45.84 16.78 -3.97
C ILE A 15 -44.40 16.90 -3.43
N LEU A 16 -44.18 17.86 -2.53
CA LEU A 16 -42.85 18.07 -1.91
C LEU A 16 -42.40 16.82 -1.13
N ALA A 17 -43.30 16.19 -0.38
CA ALA A 17 -43.05 14.96 0.36
C ALA A 17 -42.67 13.80 -0.58
N VAL A 18 -43.38 13.64 -1.68
CA VAL A 18 -43.13 12.57 -2.69
C VAL A 18 -41.76 12.82 -3.37
N VAL A 19 -41.45 14.08 -3.72
CA VAL A 19 -40.17 14.45 -4.32
C VAL A 19 -39.03 14.21 -3.33
N ALA A 20 -39.20 14.64 -2.07
CA ALA A 20 -38.17 14.42 -1.03
C ALA A 20 -37.93 12.94 -0.77
N THR A 21 -38.99 12.13 -0.72
CA THR A 21 -38.87 10.67 -0.53
C THR A 21 -38.17 10.02 -1.74
N GLY A 22 -38.51 10.44 -2.95
CA GLY A 22 -37.85 9.95 -4.17
C GLY A 22 -36.38 10.29 -4.25
N LEU A 23 -36.03 11.54 -3.93
CA LEU A 23 -34.63 11.98 -3.88
C LEU A 23 -33.85 11.30 -2.74
N GLY A 24 -34.47 11.14 -1.57
CA GLY A 24 -33.89 10.42 -0.45
C GLY A 24 -33.63 8.95 -0.76
N GLY A 25 -34.60 8.27 -1.39
CA GLY A 25 -34.44 6.89 -1.83
C GLY A 25 -33.31 6.73 -2.86
N ARG A 26 -33.18 7.68 -3.79
CA ARG A 26 -32.09 7.68 -4.76
C ARG A 26 -30.75 7.94 -4.10
N ALA A 27 -30.65 8.89 -3.18
CA ALA A 27 -29.44 9.19 -2.42
C ALA A 27 -29.02 7.99 -1.57
N PHE A 28 -29.96 7.30 -0.95
CA PHE A 28 -29.70 6.08 -0.19
C PHE A 28 -29.11 4.95 -1.04
N GLN A 29 -29.61 4.76 -2.27
CA GLN A 29 -29.04 3.75 -3.18
C GLN A 29 -27.65 4.10 -3.71
N GLN A 30 -27.28 5.37 -3.69
CA GLN A 30 -25.96 5.85 -4.11
C GLN A 30 -24.97 6.01 -2.94
N LEU A 31 -25.42 5.73 -1.72
CA LEU A 31 -24.56 5.81 -0.55
C LEU A 31 -23.51 4.68 -0.64
N PRO A 32 -22.21 5.00 -0.72
CA PRO A 32 -21.19 3.99 -0.62
C PRO A 32 -21.25 3.38 0.80
N ILE A 33 -21.55 2.09 0.86
CA ILE A 33 -21.55 1.36 2.12
C ILE A 33 -20.25 0.57 2.18
N ASP A 34 -19.31 1.07 2.95
CA ASP A 34 -18.12 0.30 3.29
C ASP A 34 -18.47 -0.70 4.38
N ALA A 35 -18.20 -1.99 4.12
CA ALA A 35 -18.44 -3.08 5.08
C ALA A 35 -17.64 -2.89 6.37
N TYR A 36 -16.48 -2.26 6.27
CA TYR A 36 -15.64 -1.82 7.37
C TYR A 36 -15.27 -0.35 7.12
N PRO A 37 -15.80 0.60 7.89
CA PRO A 37 -15.32 1.97 7.81
C PRO A 37 -13.83 1.99 8.16
N ASP A 38 -13.04 2.59 7.28
CA ASP A 38 -11.60 2.75 7.51
C ASP A 38 -11.42 3.88 8.55
N ILE A 39 -11.46 3.47 9.82
CA ILE A 39 -11.22 4.35 10.97
C ILE A 39 -9.71 4.48 11.28
N ALA A 40 -8.86 3.83 10.50
CA ALA A 40 -7.43 3.96 10.65
C ALA A 40 -6.97 5.34 10.19
N ALA A 41 -6.13 5.98 10.99
CA ALA A 41 -5.43 7.19 10.55
C ALA A 41 -4.69 6.88 9.25
N GLN A 42 -4.69 7.84 8.31
CA GLN A 42 -3.99 7.66 7.05
C GLN A 42 -2.49 7.50 7.31
N THR A 43 -1.97 6.31 7.06
CA THR A 43 -0.57 5.96 7.31
C THR A 43 0.17 5.66 6.02
N VAL A 44 1.41 6.14 5.94
CA VAL A 44 2.34 5.82 4.85
C VAL A 44 3.57 5.19 5.47
N TRP A 45 3.96 4.04 4.95
CA TRP A 45 5.14 3.32 5.41
C TRP A 45 6.27 3.45 4.40
N VAL A 46 7.43 3.88 4.88
CA VAL A 46 8.69 3.89 4.14
C VAL A 46 9.54 2.74 4.61
N VAL A 47 9.89 1.85 3.69
CA VAL A 47 10.72 0.68 3.92
C VAL A 47 12.06 0.87 3.25
N THR A 48 13.15 0.67 3.97
CA THR A 48 14.48 0.81 3.42
C THR A 48 15.36 -0.35 3.85
N THR A 49 15.90 -1.08 2.90
CA THR A 49 16.78 -2.21 3.16
C THR A 49 18.24 -1.77 3.09
N TYR A 50 19.04 -2.18 4.10
CA TYR A 50 20.48 -2.01 4.14
C TYR A 50 21.13 -3.32 4.60
N PRO A 51 21.26 -4.31 3.71
CA PRO A 51 21.64 -5.67 4.06
C PRO A 51 23.02 -5.75 4.71
N GLY A 52 23.14 -6.64 5.71
CA GLY A 52 24.42 -6.93 6.36
C GLY A 52 24.89 -5.90 7.38
N ARG A 53 24.04 -4.94 7.76
CA ARG A 53 24.35 -3.89 8.73
C ARG A 53 23.64 -4.10 10.06
N ALA A 54 24.35 -3.79 11.15
CA ALA A 54 23.80 -3.83 12.49
C ALA A 54 22.70 -2.77 12.68
N PRO A 55 21.73 -2.99 13.58
CA PRO A 55 20.63 -2.04 13.78
C PRO A 55 21.08 -0.62 14.08
N GLU A 56 22.12 -0.44 14.87
CA GLU A 56 22.66 0.88 15.24
C GLU A 56 23.25 1.62 14.03
N GLU A 57 23.85 0.87 13.08
CA GLU A 57 24.38 1.43 11.85
C GLU A 57 23.25 1.82 10.89
N VAL A 58 22.25 0.96 10.75
CA VAL A 58 21.02 1.24 9.96
C VAL A 58 20.30 2.45 10.52
N GLU A 59 20.13 2.52 11.84
CA GLU A 59 19.49 3.65 12.48
C GLU A 59 20.21 4.97 12.17
N ARG A 60 21.53 5.00 12.36
CA ARG A 60 22.33 6.21 12.18
C ARG A 60 22.40 6.68 10.73
N GLN A 61 22.57 5.75 9.80
CA GLN A 61 22.83 6.07 8.39
C GLN A 61 21.58 6.12 7.52
N VAL A 62 20.49 5.48 7.95
CA VAL A 62 19.27 5.34 7.14
C VAL A 62 18.06 5.89 7.87
N THR A 63 17.75 5.39 9.06
CA THR A 63 16.50 5.72 9.74
C THR A 63 16.44 7.19 10.15
N ILE A 64 17.49 7.70 10.81
CA ILE A 64 17.54 9.10 11.28
C ILE A 64 17.45 10.10 10.11
N PRO A 65 18.23 9.98 9.02
CA PRO A 65 18.09 10.84 7.85
C PRO A 65 16.68 10.85 7.26
N ILE A 66 16.04 9.68 7.16
CA ILE A 66 14.66 9.56 6.67
C ILE A 66 13.69 10.27 7.63
N GLU A 67 13.77 10.02 8.93
CA GLU A 67 12.91 10.68 9.91
C GLU A 67 12.99 12.20 9.84
N ILE A 68 14.21 12.75 9.75
CA ILE A 68 14.43 14.20 9.67
C ILE A 68 13.76 14.78 8.42
N ALA A 69 13.89 14.11 7.27
CA ALA A 69 13.28 14.54 6.03
C ALA A 69 11.74 14.44 6.09
N MET A 70 11.23 13.39 6.70
CA MET A 70 9.79 13.10 6.78
C MET A 70 9.05 14.03 7.77
N ARG A 71 9.70 14.53 8.81
CA ARG A 71 9.11 15.52 9.73
C ARG A 71 8.70 16.83 9.05
N ASN A 72 9.29 17.13 7.91
CA ASN A 72 8.99 18.32 7.12
C ASN A 72 7.89 18.09 6.07
N VAL A 73 7.25 16.94 6.04
CA VAL A 73 6.11 16.66 5.16
C VAL A 73 4.86 17.32 5.76
N PRO A 74 4.12 18.12 4.98
CA PRO A 74 2.91 18.77 5.49
C PRO A 74 1.86 17.75 5.94
N ARG A 75 1.08 18.10 6.97
CA ARG A 75 0.02 17.28 7.56
C ARG A 75 0.47 15.96 8.20
N VAL A 76 1.74 15.77 8.44
CA VAL A 76 2.24 14.66 9.25
C VAL A 76 2.09 15.02 10.72
N GLU A 77 1.30 14.23 11.46
CA GLU A 77 1.13 14.40 12.91
C GLU A 77 2.20 13.64 13.69
N VAL A 78 2.47 12.40 13.29
CA VAL A 78 3.39 11.52 13.99
C VAL A 78 4.30 10.80 13.03
N VAL A 79 5.59 10.76 13.34
CA VAL A 79 6.58 9.91 12.68
C VAL A 79 7.08 8.90 13.71
N ARG A 80 6.98 7.62 13.37
CA ARG A 80 7.50 6.50 14.18
C ARG A 80 8.46 5.69 13.32
N SER A 81 9.50 5.16 13.94
CA SER A 81 10.42 4.27 13.23
C SER A 81 10.69 3.01 14.02
N GLN A 82 11.01 1.97 13.29
CA GLN A 82 11.50 0.71 13.82
C GLN A 82 12.70 0.28 12.99
N THR A 83 13.84 0.08 13.63
CA THR A 83 15.07 -0.37 13.00
C THR A 83 15.41 -1.77 13.48
N ILE A 84 15.65 -2.65 12.54
CA ILE A 84 16.11 -4.02 12.81
C ILE A 84 17.36 -4.30 11.95
N PHE A 85 17.95 -5.48 12.09
CA PHE A 85 19.11 -5.87 11.29
C PHE A 85 18.84 -5.74 9.78
N GLY A 86 19.56 -4.86 9.12
CA GLY A 86 19.47 -4.64 7.68
C GLY A 86 18.18 -4.01 7.17
N LEU A 87 17.29 -3.50 8.05
CA LEU A 87 16.00 -2.95 7.65
C LEU A 87 15.60 -1.76 8.51
N SER A 88 15.15 -0.71 7.86
CA SER A 88 14.51 0.47 8.46
C SER A 88 13.05 0.56 8.00
N LEU A 89 12.15 0.74 8.95
CA LEU A 89 10.73 0.98 8.74
C LEU A 89 10.39 2.33 9.36
N VAL A 90 9.85 3.25 8.57
CA VAL A 90 9.38 4.56 9.04
C VAL A 90 7.91 4.71 8.73
N GLU A 91 7.10 4.86 9.76
CA GLU A 91 5.66 5.07 9.68
C GLU A 91 5.35 6.55 9.82
N LEU A 92 4.61 7.08 8.87
CA LEU A 92 4.08 8.44 8.89
C LEU A 92 2.58 8.40 9.08
N MET A 93 2.09 8.99 10.14
CA MET A 93 0.66 9.17 10.39
C MET A 93 0.28 10.59 10.01
N PHE A 94 -0.73 10.72 9.15
CA PHE A 94 -1.22 11.99 8.64
C PHE A 94 -2.49 12.42 9.38
N GLU A 95 -2.78 13.73 9.32
CA GLU A 95 -4.04 14.31 9.80
C GLU A 95 -5.24 13.63 9.15
N GLU A 96 -6.32 13.52 9.92
CA GLU A 96 -7.59 12.93 9.47
C GLU A 96 -8.11 13.66 8.20
N GLY A 97 -8.63 12.88 7.25
CA GLY A 97 -9.13 13.41 5.97
C GLY A 97 -8.04 13.73 4.94
N THR A 98 -6.78 13.37 5.20
CA THR A 98 -5.71 13.49 4.19
C THR A 98 -5.88 12.41 3.13
N GLU A 99 -5.87 12.80 1.85
CA GLU A 99 -5.95 11.85 0.73
C GLU A 99 -4.67 11.00 0.64
N THR A 100 -4.82 9.67 0.58
CA THR A 100 -3.71 8.72 0.60
C THR A 100 -2.72 8.94 -0.55
N TYR A 101 -3.20 9.16 -1.78
CA TYR A 101 -2.32 9.37 -2.93
C TYR A 101 -1.53 10.67 -2.81
N TRP A 102 -2.15 11.73 -2.32
CA TRP A 102 -1.47 12.99 -2.05
C TRP A 102 -0.38 12.83 -0.98
N ALA A 103 -0.68 12.13 0.12
CA ALA A 103 0.28 11.83 1.18
C ALA A 103 1.50 11.07 0.65
N ARG A 104 1.27 10.00 -0.11
CA ARG A 104 2.33 9.19 -0.74
C ARG A 104 3.21 10.03 -1.67
N GLN A 105 2.60 10.83 -2.52
CA GLN A 105 3.33 11.71 -3.43
C GLN A 105 4.22 12.70 -2.67
N ARG A 106 3.72 13.30 -1.58
CA ARG A 106 4.54 14.21 -0.75
C ARG A 106 5.73 13.51 -0.10
N VAL A 107 5.55 12.26 0.31
CA VAL A 107 6.65 11.45 0.86
C VAL A 107 7.68 11.12 -0.23
N GLU A 108 7.24 10.66 -1.41
CA GLU A 108 8.15 10.37 -2.54
C GLU A 108 8.97 11.59 -2.97
N GLU A 109 8.38 12.77 -3.00
CA GLU A 109 9.09 14.00 -3.34
C GLU A 109 10.27 14.29 -2.38
N ARG A 110 10.19 13.83 -1.14
CA ARG A 110 11.26 13.98 -0.16
C ARG A 110 12.43 12.99 -0.37
N PHE A 111 12.20 11.90 -1.09
CA PHE A 111 13.28 10.94 -1.37
C PHE A 111 14.39 11.54 -2.23
N ALA A 112 14.07 12.49 -3.11
CA ALA A 112 15.05 13.14 -3.99
C ALA A 112 16.12 13.95 -3.24
N GLY A 113 15.84 14.37 -2.01
CA GLY A 113 16.77 15.15 -1.18
C GLY A 113 17.46 14.34 -0.07
N LEU A 114 17.30 13.03 -0.03
CA LEU A 114 17.89 12.16 0.98
C LEU A 114 19.34 11.81 0.63
N GLU A 115 20.24 12.07 1.56
CA GLU A 115 21.61 11.60 1.50
C GLU A 115 21.72 10.26 2.22
N LEU A 116 21.60 9.17 1.48
CA LEU A 116 21.70 7.80 1.97
C LEU A 116 22.98 7.13 1.45
N PRO A 117 23.45 6.06 2.11
CA PRO A 117 24.59 5.27 1.65
C PRO A 117 24.38 4.76 0.22
N GLU A 118 25.49 4.55 -0.49
CA GLU A 118 25.46 4.08 -1.87
C GLU A 118 24.72 2.74 -1.99
N GLY A 119 23.77 2.66 -2.95
CA GLY A 119 22.94 1.48 -3.19
C GLY A 119 21.72 1.35 -2.28
N VAL A 120 21.53 2.20 -1.27
CA VAL A 120 20.36 2.21 -0.40
C VAL A 120 19.30 3.13 -0.98
N LYS A 121 18.08 2.58 -1.18
CA LYS A 121 16.94 3.34 -1.69
C LYS A 121 15.73 3.11 -0.80
N PRO A 122 15.07 4.19 -0.36
CA PRO A 122 13.79 4.08 0.32
C PRO A 122 12.71 3.69 -0.67
N ASP A 123 11.74 2.90 -0.23
CA ASP A 123 10.58 2.51 -1.00
C ASP A 123 9.31 2.68 -0.16
N LEU A 124 8.19 2.93 -0.81
CA LEU A 124 6.89 2.98 -0.17
C LEU A 124 6.23 1.60 -0.18
N THR A 125 5.74 1.16 0.96
CA THR A 125 4.90 -0.04 0.96
C THR A 125 3.68 0.18 0.06
N PRO A 126 3.18 -0.88 -0.60
CA PRO A 126 1.91 -0.83 -1.30
C PRO A 126 0.80 -0.27 -0.41
N ASN A 127 -0.15 0.44 -1.00
CA ASN A 127 -1.30 0.96 -0.27
C ASN A 127 -2.27 -0.21 0.02
N ASN A 128 -1.99 -0.93 1.08
CA ASN A 128 -2.82 -2.05 1.52
C ASN A 128 -3.66 -1.62 2.72
N SER A 129 -4.96 -1.50 2.51
CA SER A 129 -5.90 -1.51 3.62
C SER A 129 -6.14 -2.98 4.04
N PRO A 130 -6.22 -3.29 5.34
CA PRO A 130 -6.64 -4.62 5.79
C PRO A 130 -7.98 -5.05 5.21
N ALA A 131 -8.85 -4.08 4.88
CA ALA A 131 -10.10 -4.30 4.17
C ALA A 131 -9.93 -4.59 2.67
N GLY A 132 -8.76 -4.33 2.10
CA GLY A 132 -8.44 -4.59 0.69
C GLY A 132 -8.07 -6.04 0.39
N GLU A 133 -7.84 -6.87 1.40
CA GLU A 133 -7.57 -8.29 1.21
C GLU A 133 -8.85 -9.05 0.91
N ILE A 134 -9.11 -9.30 -0.38
CA ILE A 134 -10.34 -9.95 -0.86
C ILE A 134 -10.21 -11.45 -1.02
N LEU A 135 -9.01 -11.96 -1.21
CA LEU A 135 -8.75 -13.38 -1.46
C LEU A 135 -7.40 -13.80 -0.89
N ARG A 136 -7.40 -14.89 -0.17
CA ARG A 136 -6.20 -15.60 0.27
C ARG A 136 -6.19 -16.98 -0.35
N TYR A 137 -5.11 -17.37 -1.00
CA TYR A 137 -4.97 -18.68 -1.63
C TYR A 137 -3.64 -19.34 -1.23
N GLU A 138 -3.61 -20.64 -1.30
CA GLU A 138 -2.42 -21.45 -1.05
C GLU A 138 -2.14 -22.32 -2.27
N LEU A 139 -0.87 -22.42 -2.66
CA LEU A 139 -0.41 -23.36 -3.66
C LEU A 139 0.09 -24.63 -2.95
N VAL A 140 -0.59 -25.74 -3.20
CA VAL A 140 -0.23 -27.05 -2.63
C VAL A 140 0.30 -27.93 -3.75
N SER A 141 1.44 -28.58 -3.50
CA SER A 141 2.00 -29.60 -4.39
C SER A 141 1.49 -30.99 -4.01
N ASP A 142 1.26 -31.82 -5.00
CA ASP A 142 1.04 -33.26 -4.85
C ASP A 142 2.34 -34.07 -4.61
N GLY A 143 3.47 -33.37 -4.40
CA GLY A 143 4.79 -33.92 -4.23
C GLY A 143 5.64 -33.95 -5.50
N THR A 144 5.13 -33.49 -6.63
CA THR A 144 5.86 -33.41 -7.91
C THR A 144 6.68 -32.13 -8.05
N CYS A 145 6.26 -31.03 -7.38
CA CYS A 145 6.93 -29.73 -7.40
C CYS A 145 7.54 -29.41 -6.04
N ASP A 146 8.76 -28.91 -6.04
CA ASP A 146 9.42 -28.37 -4.84
C ASP A 146 8.85 -26.98 -4.46
N VAL A 147 9.01 -26.62 -3.20
CA VAL A 147 8.56 -25.33 -2.65
C VAL A 147 9.15 -24.13 -3.42
N MET A 148 10.39 -24.24 -3.89
CA MET A 148 11.05 -23.24 -4.73
C MET A 148 10.40 -23.12 -6.12
N GLU A 149 9.97 -24.24 -6.70
CA GLU A 149 9.28 -24.26 -7.98
C GLU A 149 7.87 -23.70 -7.85
N LEU A 150 7.15 -24.02 -6.77
CA LEU A 150 5.84 -23.45 -6.47
C LEU A 150 5.90 -21.92 -6.34
N ARG A 151 6.92 -21.40 -5.65
CA ARG A 151 7.13 -19.95 -5.57
C ARG A 151 7.40 -19.34 -6.94
N THR A 152 8.26 -19.95 -7.73
CA THR A 152 8.57 -19.51 -9.09
C THR A 152 7.31 -19.51 -9.97
N LEU A 153 6.49 -20.55 -9.90
CA LEU A 153 5.21 -20.64 -10.60
C LEU A 153 4.25 -19.51 -10.16
N ASN A 154 4.19 -19.26 -8.86
CA ASN A 154 3.35 -18.17 -8.33
C ASN A 154 3.80 -16.82 -8.87
N GLU A 155 5.07 -16.47 -8.74
CA GLU A 155 5.61 -15.16 -9.13
C GLU A 155 5.52 -14.90 -10.65
N TRP A 156 5.77 -15.92 -11.47
CA TRP A 156 5.88 -15.73 -12.92
C TRP A 156 4.61 -16.08 -13.70
N VAL A 157 3.71 -16.87 -13.13
CA VAL A 157 2.50 -17.32 -13.84
C VAL A 157 1.22 -16.87 -13.16
N VAL A 158 1.06 -17.15 -11.87
CA VAL A 158 -0.20 -16.92 -11.15
C VAL A 158 -0.40 -15.43 -10.90
N ILE A 159 0.55 -14.77 -10.25
CA ILE A 159 0.47 -13.34 -9.92
C ILE A 159 0.23 -12.46 -11.16
N PRO A 160 0.97 -12.61 -12.28
CA PRO A 160 0.72 -11.82 -13.47
C PRO A 160 -0.67 -12.05 -14.10
N ARG A 161 -1.25 -13.24 -13.90
CA ARG A 161 -2.62 -13.51 -14.36
C ARG A 161 -3.66 -12.85 -13.45
N LEU A 162 -3.46 -12.88 -12.14
CA LEU A 162 -4.35 -12.23 -11.18
C LEU A 162 -4.33 -10.70 -11.34
N LEU A 163 -3.17 -10.10 -11.55
CA LEU A 163 -3.03 -8.65 -11.80
C LEU A 163 -3.71 -8.17 -13.08
N ARG A 164 -4.07 -9.07 -14.01
CA ARG A 164 -4.86 -8.71 -15.20
C ARG A 164 -6.35 -8.63 -14.94
N VAL A 165 -6.81 -9.10 -13.79
CA VAL A 165 -8.24 -9.03 -13.42
C VAL A 165 -8.56 -7.59 -13.02
N PRO A 166 -9.57 -6.95 -13.65
CA PRO A 166 -9.96 -5.59 -13.29
C PRO A 166 -10.32 -5.48 -11.81
N GLY A 167 -9.73 -4.51 -11.11
CA GLY A 167 -9.96 -4.28 -9.69
C GLY A 167 -8.92 -4.93 -8.77
N VAL A 168 -8.06 -5.82 -9.25
CA VAL A 168 -6.92 -6.34 -8.49
C VAL A 168 -5.77 -5.36 -8.61
N VAL A 169 -5.36 -4.79 -7.48
CA VAL A 169 -4.30 -3.77 -7.41
C VAL A 169 -2.94 -4.40 -7.14
N ASP A 170 -2.90 -5.38 -6.23
CA ASP A 170 -1.66 -6.06 -5.83
C ASP A 170 -1.93 -7.50 -5.41
N VAL A 171 -0.88 -8.32 -5.47
CA VAL A 171 -0.87 -9.72 -5.00
C VAL A 171 0.42 -9.96 -4.24
N SER A 172 0.31 -10.02 -2.92
CA SER A 172 1.46 -10.28 -2.04
C SER A 172 1.74 -11.77 -1.91
N ASN A 173 3.00 -12.15 -2.08
CA ASN A 173 3.47 -13.53 -1.94
C ASN A 173 4.19 -13.74 -0.62
N PHE A 174 3.74 -14.71 0.16
CA PHE A 174 4.36 -15.10 1.43
C PHE A 174 4.85 -16.54 1.36
N GLY A 175 6.09 -16.76 1.79
CA GLY A 175 6.70 -18.10 1.86
C GLY A 175 7.41 -18.54 0.59
N GLY A 176 7.95 -19.74 0.66
CA GLY A 176 8.77 -20.33 -0.39
C GLY A 176 10.18 -19.76 -0.50
N LEU A 177 11.09 -20.50 -1.08
CA LEU A 177 12.47 -20.08 -1.34
C LEU A 177 12.57 -19.44 -2.73
N ALA A 178 13.20 -18.28 -2.83
CA ALA A 178 13.47 -17.66 -4.13
C ALA A 178 14.57 -18.41 -4.86
N LYS A 179 14.30 -18.81 -6.11
CA LYS A 179 15.29 -19.46 -6.96
C LYS A 179 16.37 -18.46 -7.35
N GLN A 180 17.61 -18.77 -7.03
CA GLN A 180 18.76 -17.95 -7.37
C GLN A 180 19.77 -18.76 -8.20
N TYR A 181 20.35 -18.11 -9.19
CA TYR A 181 21.44 -18.68 -9.98
C TYR A 181 22.74 -18.01 -9.53
N ALA A 182 23.59 -18.74 -8.80
CA ALA A 182 24.90 -18.24 -8.39
C ALA A 182 25.94 -18.66 -9.43
N VAL A 183 26.58 -17.67 -10.06
CA VAL A 183 27.73 -17.91 -10.93
C VAL A 183 28.99 -17.69 -10.12
N THR A 184 29.68 -18.79 -9.81
CA THR A 184 30.98 -18.75 -9.11
C THR A 184 32.10 -18.94 -10.13
N TYR A 185 33.07 -18.06 -10.11
CA TYR A 185 34.27 -18.18 -10.91
C TYR A 185 35.47 -18.56 -10.04
N GLN A 186 36.42 -19.28 -10.61
CA GLN A 186 37.67 -19.59 -9.93
C GLN A 186 38.74 -18.60 -10.43
N PRO A 187 39.27 -17.69 -9.54
CA PRO A 187 40.22 -16.67 -9.95
C PRO A 187 41.44 -17.19 -10.68
N ALA A 188 41.99 -18.34 -10.22
CA ALA A 188 43.14 -18.98 -10.83
C ALA A 188 42.88 -19.50 -12.28
N GLN A 189 41.63 -19.73 -12.64
CA GLN A 189 41.29 -20.08 -14.04
C GLN A 189 41.13 -18.85 -14.91
N LEU A 190 40.63 -17.72 -14.38
CA LEU A 190 40.53 -16.46 -15.09
C LEU A 190 41.92 -15.93 -15.48
N GLU A 191 42.87 -15.95 -14.53
CA GLU A 191 44.27 -15.57 -14.82
C GLU A 191 44.89 -16.41 -15.95
N ARG A 192 44.54 -17.70 -16.04
CA ARG A 192 44.99 -18.62 -17.08
C ARG A 192 44.49 -18.27 -18.47
N TYR A 193 43.34 -17.59 -18.54
CA TYR A 193 42.71 -17.13 -19.79
C TYR A 193 43.00 -15.67 -20.08
N GLY A 194 43.80 -14.98 -19.23
CA GLY A 194 44.16 -13.57 -19.40
C GLY A 194 43.00 -12.61 -19.12
N LEU A 195 42.02 -13.03 -18.33
CA LEU A 195 40.87 -12.25 -17.88
C LEU A 195 41.04 -11.81 -16.44
#